data_517000ba4353091d5f746e0a22cda13c
#
_entry.id   517000ba4353091d5f746e0a22cda13c
#
_cell.length_a   1.000
_cell.length_b   1.000
_cell.length_c   1.000
_cell.angle_alpha   90.00
_cell.angle_beta   90.00
_cell.angle_gamma   90.00
#
_symmetry.space_group_name_H-M   'P 1'
#
loop_
_entity.id
_entity.type
_entity.pdbx_description
1 polymer ?
#
loop_
_entity_poly.entity_id
_entity_poly.type
_entity_poly.pdbx_seq_one_letter_code
_entity_poly.pdbx_strand_id
1 'polypeptide(L)'
;MKKILLLLAFAISIVGADALKLASPLSGLQKFAYEDPNGRSLNISDSTRTVVVSFEKDTGKLVNQYLDSKYPPYLGRVSAIFIADISEMPSIITTMFALPKMRDYKHTIYLHYDEEFAKYVPHKEEKVTIIKFENQKVKSISFITNEAELKTALEN
;
A
#
# COMPACT_ATOMS: atom_id res chain seq x y z
N MET A 1 -9.22 48.30 32.98
CA MET A 1 -9.27 46.85 32.89
C MET A 1 -8.91 46.45 31.45
N LYS A 2 -7.72 45.94 31.27
CA LYS A 2 -7.29 45.46 29.92
C LYS A 2 -7.83 44.04 29.73
N LYS A 3 -8.75 43.86 28.80
CA LYS A 3 -9.16 42.51 28.37
C LYS A 3 -8.02 41.93 27.56
N ILE A 4 -7.31 40.94 28.13
CA ILE A 4 -6.35 40.13 27.41
C ILE A 4 -7.19 39.15 26.53
N LEU A 5 -7.22 39.46 25.25
CA LEU A 5 -7.78 38.52 24.23
C LEU A 5 -6.72 37.45 24.03
N LEU A 6 -6.93 36.29 24.63
CA LEU A 6 -6.10 35.10 24.42
C LEU A 6 -6.48 34.57 23.04
N LEU A 7 -5.71 34.96 22.03
CA LEU A 7 -5.78 34.32 20.70
C LEU A 7 -5.18 32.92 20.88
N LEU A 8 -6.08 31.94 21.05
CA LEU A 8 -5.71 30.54 20.87
C LEU A 8 -5.45 30.36 19.37
N ALA A 9 -4.18 30.42 19.00
CA ALA A 9 -3.77 29.95 17.70
C ALA A 9 -3.99 28.43 17.64
N PHE A 10 -5.14 28.01 17.11
CA PHE A 10 -5.34 26.67 16.67
C PHE A 10 -4.35 26.45 15.52
N ALA A 11 -3.23 25.80 15.82
CA ALA A 11 -2.39 25.22 14.80
C ALA A 11 -3.23 24.14 14.12
N ILE A 12 -3.95 24.50 13.05
CA ILE A 12 -4.52 23.54 12.14
C ILE A 12 -3.31 22.87 11.50
N SER A 13 -2.93 21.72 12.05
CA SER A 13 -2.11 20.78 11.31
C SER A 13 -2.89 20.47 10.05
N ILE A 14 -2.49 21.03 8.92
CA ILE A 14 -2.96 20.63 7.61
C ILE A 14 -2.37 19.24 7.39
N VAL A 15 -2.99 18.23 8.01
CA VAL A 15 -2.93 16.86 7.52
C VAL A 15 -3.57 16.96 6.16
N GLY A 16 -2.80 16.71 5.10
CA GLY A 16 -3.27 16.90 3.74
C GLY A 16 -4.69 16.37 3.60
N ALA A 17 -5.63 17.22 3.16
CA ALA A 17 -7.06 16.92 3.04
C ALA A 17 -7.36 15.68 2.18
N ASP A 18 -6.32 15.11 1.50
CA ASP A 18 -6.39 14.05 0.51
C ASP A 18 -5.80 12.71 0.98
N ALA A 19 -5.33 12.58 2.24
CA ALA A 19 -4.83 11.31 2.74
C ALA A 19 -5.94 10.25 2.85
N LEU A 20 -5.60 9.03 2.46
CA LEU A 20 -6.52 7.89 2.53
C LEU A 20 -6.94 7.63 3.98
N LYS A 21 -8.24 7.51 4.18
CA LYS A 21 -8.88 7.32 5.49
C LYS A 21 -10.11 6.43 5.36
N LEU A 22 -10.77 6.14 6.46
CA LEU A 22 -12.05 5.42 6.44
C LEU A 22 -13.05 6.14 5.52
N ALA A 23 -13.80 5.36 4.76
CA ALA A 23 -14.74 5.81 3.74
C ALA A 23 -14.13 6.47 2.49
N SER A 24 -12.80 6.61 2.39
CA SER A 24 -12.17 7.03 1.14
C SER A 24 -12.50 6.07 0.00
N PRO A 25 -12.76 6.57 -1.22
CA PRO A 25 -13.09 5.71 -2.33
C PRO A 25 -11.87 4.95 -2.85
N LEU A 26 -12.07 3.75 -3.39
CA LEU A 26 -11.04 2.96 -4.08
C LEU A 26 -10.40 3.73 -5.24
N SER A 27 -11.16 4.61 -5.89
CA SER A 27 -10.67 5.48 -6.96
C SER A 27 -9.47 6.35 -6.54
N GLY A 28 -9.33 6.63 -5.25
CA GLY A 28 -8.15 7.33 -4.73
C GLY A 28 -6.84 6.56 -4.92
N LEU A 29 -6.88 5.23 -4.91
CA LEU A 29 -5.74 4.38 -5.25
C LEU A 29 -5.63 4.13 -6.76
N GLN A 30 -6.74 4.05 -7.46
CA GLN A 30 -6.78 3.81 -8.92
C GLN A 30 -6.17 4.94 -9.75
N LYS A 31 -6.07 6.14 -9.20
CA LYS A 31 -5.47 7.30 -9.89
C LYS A 31 -3.94 7.24 -10.02
N PHE A 32 -3.27 6.41 -9.21
CA PHE A 32 -1.82 6.24 -9.30
C PHE A 32 -1.44 5.29 -10.44
N ALA A 33 -0.25 5.50 -11.01
CA ALA A 33 0.30 4.62 -12.02
C ALA A 33 1.02 3.44 -11.37
N TYR A 34 0.73 2.25 -11.85
CA TYR A 34 1.38 1.02 -11.40
C TYR A 34 1.92 0.24 -12.59
N GLU A 35 3.03 -0.44 -12.37
CA GLU A 35 3.64 -1.34 -13.34
C GLU A 35 3.95 -2.70 -12.71
N ASP A 36 3.95 -3.75 -13.51
CA ASP A 36 4.54 -5.01 -13.11
C ASP A 36 6.08 -4.94 -13.20
N PRO A 37 6.84 -5.95 -12.68
CA PRO A 37 8.30 -5.94 -12.79
C PRO A 37 8.86 -5.96 -14.21
N ASN A 38 8.04 -6.21 -15.22
CA ASN A 38 8.40 -6.15 -16.64
C ASN A 38 8.04 -4.80 -17.30
N GLY A 39 7.55 -3.83 -16.53
CA GLY A 39 7.18 -2.51 -17.02
C GLY A 39 5.80 -2.44 -17.70
N ARG A 40 4.97 -3.45 -17.55
CA ARG A 40 3.59 -3.41 -18.06
C ARG A 40 2.68 -2.68 -17.10
N SER A 41 1.88 -1.75 -17.62
CA SER A 41 0.90 -1.02 -16.82
C SER A 41 -0.12 -1.95 -16.18
N LEU A 42 -0.41 -1.70 -14.91
CA LEU A 42 -1.43 -2.42 -14.14
C LEU A 42 -2.49 -1.45 -13.64
N ASN A 43 -3.75 -1.89 -13.65
CA ASN A 43 -4.87 -1.14 -13.11
C ASN A 43 -5.52 -1.91 -11.96
N ILE A 44 -5.96 -1.18 -10.93
CA ILE A 44 -6.70 -1.78 -9.82
C ILE A 44 -8.15 -1.98 -10.23
N SER A 45 -8.62 -3.23 -10.16
CA SER A 45 -10.01 -3.60 -10.45
C SER A 45 -10.97 -3.05 -9.38
N ASP A 46 -12.17 -2.66 -9.81
CA ASP A 46 -13.26 -2.24 -8.92
C ASP A 46 -13.71 -3.34 -7.96
N SER A 47 -13.41 -4.60 -8.27
CA SER A 47 -13.70 -5.76 -7.42
C SER A 47 -12.66 -6.00 -6.31
N THR A 48 -11.60 -5.20 -6.24
CA THR A 48 -10.56 -5.34 -5.23
C THR A 48 -11.12 -5.07 -3.83
N ARG A 49 -10.90 -6.01 -2.91
CA ARG A 49 -11.38 -5.91 -1.52
C ARG A 49 -10.27 -5.70 -0.51
N THR A 50 -9.07 -6.14 -0.81
CA THR A 50 -7.91 -5.98 0.09
C THR A 50 -6.72 -5.49 -0.70
N VAL A 51 -6.09 -4.44 -0.20
CA VAL A 51 -4.83 -3.91 -0.73
C VAL A 51 -3.76 -4.06 0.34
N VAL A 52 -2.72 -4.80 0.00
CA VAL A 52 -1.52 -4.98 0.82
C VAL A 52 -0.45 -4.04 0.29
N VAL A 53 0.14 -3.22 1.14
CA VAL A 53 1.16 -2.25 0.72
C VAL A 53 2.42 -2.40 1.54
N SER A 54 3.56 -2.51 0.88
CA SER A 54 4.89 -2.42 1.48
C SER A 54 5.59 -1.14 1.04
N PHE A 55 6.30 -0.49 1.97
CA PHE A 55 7.08 0.72 1.73
C PHE A 55 8.58 0.51 1.94
N GLU A 56 8.97 -0.63 2.46
CA GLU A 56 10.35 -0.93 2.84
C GLU A 56 10.75 -2.32 2.32
N LYS A 57 12.05 -2.53 2.21
CA LYS A 57 12.61 -3.79 1.74
C LYS A 57 12.14 -4.99 2.58
N ASP A 58 12.20 -4.88 3.91
CA ASP A 58 11.88 -6.00 4.79
C ASP A 58 10.38 -6.30 4.83
N THR A 59 9.53 -5.29 4.77
CA THR A 59 8.08 -5.49 4.67
C THR A 59 7.70 -6.11 3.33
N GLY A 60 8.33 -5.68 2.24
CA GLY A 60 8.18 -6.30 0.93
C GLY A 60 8.61 -7.76 0.92
N LYS A 61 9.74 -8.08 1.55
CA LYS A 61 10.24 -9.45 1.70
C LYS A 61 9.24 -10.34 2.45
N LEU A 62 8.67 -9.85 3.53
CA LEU A 62 7.66 -10.59 4.30
C LEU A 62 6.47 -10.97 3.43
N VAL A 63 5.92 -10.01 2.67
CA VAL A 63 4.77 -10.25 1.80
C VAL A 63 5.12 -11.22 0.66
N ASN A 64 6.25 -11.01 0.00
CA ASN A 64 6.71 -11.87 -1.09
C ASN A 64 6.95 -13.32 -0.63
N GLN A 65 7.58 -13.52 0.53
CA GLN A 65 7.79 -14.87 1.08
C GLN A 65 6.46 -15.58 1.37
N TYR A 66 5.51 -14.87 1.96
CA TYR A 66 4.18 -15.42 2.20
C TYR A 66 3.48 -15.82 0.89
N LEU A 67 3.47 -14.93 -0.10
CA LEU A 67 2.81 -15.16 -1.38
C LEU A 67 3.50 -16.26 -2.21
N ASP A 68 4.82 -16.36 -2.12
CA ASP A 68 5.61 -17.38 -2.83
C ASP A 68 5.26 -18.81 -2.35
N SER A 69 4.81 -18.94 -1.11
CA SER A 69 4.33 -20.21 -0.55
C SER A 69 2.92 -20.61 -1.02
N LYS A 70 2.23 -19.74 -1.76
CA LYS A 70 0.84 -19.95 -2.19
C LYS A 70 0.76 -20.32 -3.67
N TYR A 71 -0.23 -21.15 -4.01
CA TYR A 71 -0.50 -21.48 -5.41
C TYR A 71 -1.22 -20.34 -6.12
N PRO A 72 -0.74 -19.91 -7.31
CA PRO A 72 -1.48 -18.99 -8.14
C PRO A 72 -2.85 -19.56 -8.55
N PRO A 73 -3.89 -18.74 -8.64
CA PRO A 73 -3.99 -17.29 -8.45
C PRO A 73 -4.49 -16.91 -7.04
N TYR A 74 -3.67 -17.14 -6.00
CA TYR A 74 -4.07 -16.92 -4.60
C TYR A 74 -4.64 -15.51 -4.34
N LEU A 75 -3.95 -14.45 -4.77
CA LEU A 75 -4.42 -13.07 -4.59
C LEU A 75 -5.77 -12.84 -5.28
N GLY A 76 -5.95 -13.38 -6.47
CA GLY A 76 -7.25 -13.31 -7.18
C GLY A 76 -8.38 -13.99 -6.41
N ARG A 77 -8.11 -15.15 -5.80
CA ARG A 77 -9.12 -15.88 -5.01
C ARG A 77 -9.56 -15.11 -3.76
N VAL A 78 -8.68 -14.34 -3.16
CA VAL A 78 -9.00 -13.54 -1.97
C VAL A 78 -9.33 -12.08 -2.32
N SER A 79 -9.49 -11.77 -3.59
CA SER A 79 -9.80 -10.43 -4.11
C SER A 79 -8.84 -9.35 -3.59
N ALA A 80 -7.55 -9.69 -3.56
CA ALA A 80 -6.48 -8.83 -3.04
C ALA A 80 -5.45 -8.50 -4.12
N ILE A 81 -4.76 -7.39 -3.90
CA ILE A 81 -3.57 -6.99 -4.65
C ILE A 81 -2.43 -6.65 -3.70
N PHE A 82 -1.21 -6.77 -4.19
CA PHE A 82 -0.02 -6.35 -3.49
C PHE A 82 0.65 -5.19 -4.23
N ILE A 83 0.78 -4.05 -3.55
CA ILE A 83 1.48 -2.86 -4.02
C ILE A 83 2.80 -2.73 -3.26
N ALA A 84 3.91 -2.62 -3.97
CA ALA A 84 5.20 -2.27 -3.42
C ALA A 84 5.56 -0.85 -3.85
N ASP A 85 5.60 0.08 -2.90
CA ASP A 85 6.14 1.41 -3.14
C ASP A 85 7.66 1.34 -3.05
N ILE A 86 8.31 1.56 -4.18
CA ILE A 86 9.76 1.54 -4.33
C ILE A 86 10.34 2.92 -4.64
N SER A 87 9.57 3.98 -4.38
CA SER A 87 9.98 5.36 -4.65
C SER A 87 11.26 5.78 -3.95
N GLU A 88 11.50 5.25 -2.75
CA GLU A 88 12.74 5.54 -1.99
C GLU A 88 13.90 4.61 -2.34
N MET A 89 13.68 3.57 -3.14
CA MET A 89 14.74 2.66 -3.55
C MET A 89 15.62 3.31 -4.61
N PRO A 90 16.96 3.37 -4.44
CA PRO A 90 17.84 3.87 -5.49
C PRO A 90 17.62 3.13 -6.81
N SER A 91 17.56 3.86 -7.92
CA SER A 91 17.23 3.31 -9.24
C SER A 91 18.17 2.19 -9.68
N ILE A 92 19.46 2.29 -9.34
CA ILE A 92 20.43 1.24 -9.64
C ILE A 92 20.11 -0.06 -8.89
N ILE A 93 19.70 0.03 -7.63
CA ILE A 93 19.30 -1.13 -6.83
C ILE A 93 18.03 -1.75 -7.40
N THR A 94 17.06 -0.90 -7.78
CA THR A 94 15.82 -1.35 -8.40
C THR A 94 16.10 -2.13 -9.68
N THR A 95 16.85 -1.55 -10.61
CA THR A 95 17.10 -2.13 -11.93
C THR A 95 17.96 -3.38 -11.88
N MET A 96 19.02 -3.36 -11.10
CA MET A 96 20.03 -4.45 -11.12
C MET A 96 19.69 -5.61 -10.19
N PHE A 97 18.94 -5.37 -9.10
CA PHE A 97 18.71 -6.39 -8.07
C PHE A 97 17.25 -6.68 -7.79
N ALA A 98 16.43 -5.66 -7.60
CA ALA A 98 15.04 -5.85 -7.20
C ALA A 98 14.16 -6.37 -8.33
N LEU A 99 14.17 -5.72 -9.49
CA LEU A 99 13.33 -6.13 -10.63
C LEU A 99 13.63 -7.56 -11.13
N PRO A 100 14.90 -7.98 -11.33
CA PRO A 100 15.18 -9.35 -11.72
C PRO A 100 14.59 -10.38 -10.76
N LYS A 101 14.71 -10.15 -9.46
CA LYS A 101 14.13 -11.03 -8.44
C LYS A 101 12.60 -11.02 -8.48
N MET A 102 11.99 -9.84 -8.62
CA MET A 102 10.54 -9.70 -8.67
C MET A 102 9.90 -10.36 -9.89
N ARG A 103 10.62 -10.44 -11.01
CA ARG A 103 10.18 -11.16 -12.22
C ARG A 103 10.04 -12.66 -12.03
N ASP A 104 10.76 -13.23 -11.06
CA ASP A 104 10.71 -14.65 -10.76
C ASP A 104 9.51 -15.04 -9.88
N TYR A 105 8.86 -14.09 -9.22
CA TYR A 105 7.66 -14.37 -8.44
C TYR A 105 6.46 -14.70 -9.34
N LYS A 106 5.66 -15.66 -8.90
CA LYS A 106 4.45 -16.10 -9.63
C LYS A 106 3.25 -15.21 -9.39
N HIS A 107 3.23 -14.50 -8.27
CA HIS A 107 2.17 -13.54 -7.95
C HIS A 107 2.44 -12.18 -8.60
N THR A 108 1.38 -11.43 -8.88
CA THR A 108 1.47 -10.09 -9.43
C THR A 108 1.90 -9.10 -8.36
N ILE A 109 2.87 -8.24 -8.68
CA ILE A 109 3.31 -7.14 -7.84
C ILE A 109 3.00 -5.84 -8.57
N TYR A 110 2.26 -4.95 -7.93
CA TYR A 110 2.01 -3.60 -8.41
C TYR A 110 3.13 -2.68 -7.89
N LEU A 111 4.03 -2.26 -8.77
CA LEU A 111 5.12 -1.35 -8.41
C LEU A 111 4.68 0.10 -8.59
N HIS A 112 5.01 0.93 -7.61
CA HIS A 112 4.82 2.37 -7.68
C HIS A 112 6.15 3.08 -7.42
N TYR A 113 6.42 4.16 -8.18
CA TYR A 113 7.74 4.81 -8.22
C TYR A 113 7.75 6.24 -7.68
N ASP A 114 6.60 6.88 -7.48
CA ASP A 114 6.50 8.28 -7.09
C ASP A 114 6.25 8.46 -5.59
N GLU A 115 6.87 9.47 -5.00
CA GLU A 115 6.74 9.79 -3.56
C GLU A 115 5.32 10.18 -3.13
N GLU A 116 4.46 10.60 -4.06
CA GLU A 116 3.09 11.02 -3.77
C GLU A 116 2.23 9.90 -3.17
N PHE A 117 2.51 8.66 -3.52
CA PHE A 117 1.80 7.49 -2.98
C PHE A 117 1.98 7.36 -1.46
N ALA A 118 3.21 7.49 -0.97
CA ALA A 118 3.52 7.42 0.46
C ALA A 118 2.95 8.58 1.26
N LYS A 119 2.69 9.72 0.62
CA LYS A 119 1.98 10.85 1.24
C LYS A 119 0.48 10.60 1.37
N TYR A 120 -0.08 9.82 0.46
CA TYR A 120 -1.51 9.51 0.40
C TYR A 120 -1.87 8.30 1.27
N VAL A 121 -1.09 7.23 1.22
CA VAL A 121 -1.38 5.96 1.91
C VAL A 121 -0.74 5.95 3.30
N PRO A 122 -1.53 5.75 4.37
CA PRO A 122 -1.00 5.63 5.72
C PRO A 122 -0.02 4.47 5.83
N HIS A 123 1.11 4.70 6.48
CA HIS A 123 2.11 3.67 6.74
C HIS A 123 2.83 3.91 8.06
N LYS A 124 3.45 2.86 8.58
CA LYS A 124 4.28 2.87 9.78
C LYS A 124 5.58 2.12 9.51
N GLU A 125 6.67 2.57 10.09
CA GLU A 125 7.96 1.90 9.98
C GLU A 125 7.86 0.42 10.36
N GLU A 126 8.54 -0.41 9.57
CA GLU A 126 8.61 -1.87 9.76
C GLU A 126 7.27 -2.61 9.72
N LYS A 127 6.23 -1.98 9.21
CA LYS A 127 4.89 -2.57 9.12
C LYS A 127 4.35 -2.57 7.70
N VAL A 128 3.63 -3.62 7.38
CA VAL A 128 2.84 -3.73 6.14
C VAL A 128 1.50 -3.05 6.37
N THR A 129 1.08 -2.20 5.43
CA THR A 129 -0.24 -1.58 5.49
C THR A 129 -1.27 -2.48 4.82
N ILE A 130 -2.37 -2.74 5.51
CA ILE A 130 -3.53 -3.47 4.98
C ILE A 130 -4.72 -2.53 4.88
N ILE A 131 -5.28 -2.40 3.68
CA ILE A 131 -6.46 -1.58 3.44
C ILE A 131 -7.58 -2.50 2.96
N LYS A 132 -8.67 -2.53 3.70
CA LYS A 132 -9.86 -3.29 3.33
C LYS A 132 -10.92 -2.38 2.74
N PHE A 133 -11.55 -2.84 1.67
CA PHE A 133 -12.63 -2.14 0.97
C PHE A 133 -13.93 -2.91 1.07
N GLU A 134 -15.02 -2.19 1.24
CA GLU A 134 -16.39 -2.67 1.13
C GLU A 134 -17.17 -1.66 0.30
N ASN A 135 -17.86 -2.15 -0.74
CA ASN A 135 -18.55 -1.28 -1.71
C ASN A 135 -17.66 -0.17 -2.27
N GLN A 136 -16.39 -0.50 -2.59
CA GLN A 136 -15.39 0.41 -3.12
C GLN A 136 -15.02 1.59 -2.19
N LYS A 137 -15.25 1.44 -0.89
CA LYS A 137 -14.87 2.40 0.15
C LYS A 137 -14.02 1.74 1.21
N VAL A 138 -13.06 2.47 1.76
CA VAL A 138 -12.19 1.98 2.84
C VAL A 138 -13.04 1.63 4.07
N LYS A 139 -13.01 0.36 4.43
CA LYS A 139 -13.65 -0.18 5.64
C LYS A 139 -12.71 -0.19 6.83
N SER A 140 -11.44 -0.54 6.61
CA SER A 140 -10.42 -0.59 7.65
C SER A 140 -9.03 -0.37 7.10
N ILE A 141 -8.15 0.17 7.94
CA ILE A 141 -6.72 0.31 7.69
C ILE A 141 -6.02 -0.28 8.90
N SER A 142 -5.12 -1.23 8.67
CA SER A 142 -4.34 -1.85 9.74
C SER A 142 -2.88 -2.01 9.33
N PHE A 143 -2.02 -2.23 10.31
CA PHE A 143 -0.58 -2.38 10.15
C PHE A 143 -0.15 -3.68 10.78
N ILE A 144 0.53 -4.52 10.02
CA ILE A 144 0.89 -5.87 10.43
C ILE A 144 2.39 -6.09 10.37
N THR A 145 2.92 -7.06 11.11
CA THR A 145 4.36 -7.31 11.25
C THR A 145 4.77 -8.74 10.95
N ASN A 146 3.83 -9.67 10.76
CA ASN A 146 4.16 -11.08 10.56
C ASN A 146 3.21 -11.78 9.58
N GLU A 147 3.60 -12.97 9.14
CA GLU A 147 2.82 -13.74 8.17
C GLU A 147 1.47 -14.23 8.70
N ALA A 148 1.36 -14.52 10.01
CA ALA A 148 0.09 -14.95 10.60
C ALA A 148 -0.95 -13.83 10.55
N GLU A 149 -0.55 -12.59 10.82
CA GLU A 149 -1.42 -11.41 10.68
C GLU A 149 -1.77 -11.15 9.22
N LEU A 150 -0.81 -11.34 8.29
CA LEU A 150 -1.05 -11.21 6.85
C LEU A 150 -2.08 -12.23 6.37
N LYS A 151 -1.94 -13.48 6.78
CA LYS A 151 -2.90 -14.54 6.48
C LYS A 151 -4.31 -14.18 6.96
N THR A 152 -4.43 -13.74 8.21
CA THR A 152 -5.71 -13.29 8.78
C THR A 152 -6.31 -12.14 7.98
N ALA A 153 -5.49 -11.16 7.59
CA ALA A 153 -5.94 -10.02 6.80
C ALA A 153 -6.44 -10.42 5.41
N LEU A 154 -5.83 -11.42 4.78
CA LEU A 154 -6.17 -11.85 3.41
C LEU A 154 -7.34 -12.85 3.37
N GLU A 155 -7.50 -13.69 4.39
CA GLU A 155 -8.45 -14.81 4.38
C GLU A 155 -9.73 -14.56 5.20
N ASN A 156 -9.85 -13.41 5.89
CA ASN A 156 -11.04 -13.08 6.70
C ASN A 156 -11.83 -11.88 6.18
#